data_fcff858dda938a50eda81573ace701c2
#
_entry.id   fcff858dda938a50eda81573ace701c2
#
_cell.length_a   1.000
_cell.length_b   1.000
_cell.length_c   1.000
_cell.angle_alpha   90.00
_cell.angle_beta   90.00
_cell.angle_gamma   90.00
#
_symmetry.space_group_name_H-M   'P 1'
#
loop_
_entity.id
_entity.type
_entity.pdbx_description
1 polymer ?
#
loop_
_entity_poly.entity_id
_entity_poly.type
_entity_poly.pdbx_seq_one_letter_code
_entity_poly.pdbx_strand_id
1 'polypeptide(L)'
;ILSNLGWLLLKLLPKGKTLWLRTLAAKLTTSVLYSNPFVRKRVENPSAIDFTKPSVMIANHNSWLDTLAIGMLTPRVSYMVNDWVYHSVVFGRYVQAMDFYPASEGIEKGMDIFAKNFANGYSAMIFPEGKRSESNIIHRFHKGAFLVAEHFHKPLTLVYIHGNSEVQPKGDFAIYDGSITVMATEQIAPDDPRF
;
A
#
# COMPACT_ATOMS: atom_id res chain seq x y z
N ILE A 1 17.01 -0.77 13.85
CA ILE A 1 17.04 0.01 15.11
C ILE A 1 15.88 1.01 15.13
N LEU A 2 15.69 1.86 14.13
CA LEU A 2 14.58 2.84 14.05
C LEU A 2 13.18 2.19 14.08
N SER A 3 12.98 1.03 13.42
CA SER A 3 11.72 0.28 13.43
C SER A 3 11.36 -0.28 14.81
N ASN A 4 12.37 -0.69 15.60
CA ASN A 4 12.18 -1.20 16.96
C ASN A 4 11.83 -0.10 17.95
N LEU A 5 12.41 1.09 17.81
CA LEU A 5 12.10 2.26 18.63
C LEU A 5 10.67 2.76 18.34
N GLY A 6 10.28 2.82 17.07
CA GLY A 6 8.91 3.15 16.67
C GLY A 6 7.86 2.17 17.24
N TRP A 7 8.17 0.86 17.25
CA TRP A 7 7.30 -0.15 17.83
C TRP A 7 7.19 -0.03 19.37
N LEU A 8 8.29 0.28 20.07
CA LEU A 8 8.25 0.50 21.51
C LEU A 8 7.38 1.71 21.86
N LEU A 9 7.51 2.79 21.11
CA LEU A 9 6.67 3.97 21.25
C LEU A 9 5.20 3.67 20.99
N LEU A 10 4.87 2.85 19.98
CA LEU A 10 3.49 2.43 19.69
C LEU A 10 2.86 1.62 20.82
N LYS A 11 3.64 0.76 21.52
CA LYS A 11 3.15 -0.01 22.68
C LYS A 11 2.89 0.82 23.94
N LEU A 12 3.61 1.91 24.09
CA LEU A 12 3.50 2.80 25.29
C LEU A 12 2.33 3.80 25.19
N LEU A 13 1.63 3.84 24.05
CA LEU A 13 0.60 4.85 23.80
C LEU A 13 -0.82 4.30 24.02
N PRO A 14 -1.74 5.11 24.55
CA PRO A 14 -3.14 4.73 24.71
C PRO A 14 -3.78 4.35 23.37
N LYS A 15 -4.65 3.34 23.37
CA LYS A 15 -5.26 2.75 22.15
C LYS A 15 -5.87 3.77 21.17
N GLY A 16 -6.39 4.91 21.65
CA GLY A 16 -6.94 5.97 20.79
C GLY A 16 -5.90 6.82 20.03
N LYS A 17 -4.61 6.74 20.41
CA LYS A 17 -3.52 7.48 19.74
C LYS A 17 -2.79 6.62 18.69
N THR A 18 -3.05 5.33 18.62
CA THR A 18 -2.40 4.41 17.68
C THR A 18 -2.72 4.76 16.23
N LEU A 19 -3.93 5.20 15.94
CA LEU A 19 -4.37 5.55 14.59
C LEU A 19 -3.61 6.77 14.04
N TRP A 20 -3.47 7.82 14.84
CA TRP A 20 -2.69 8.99 14.48
C TRP A 20 -1.21 8.64 14.23
N LEU A 21 -0.64 7.78 15.07
CA LEU A 21 0.75 7.32 14.92
C LEU A 21 0.96 6.46 13.68
N ARG A 22 0.01 5.60 13.34
CA ARG A 22 0.04 4.85 12.08
C ARG A 22 0.10 5.81 10.89
N THR A 23 -0.78 6.82 10.88
CA THR A 23 -0.80 7.84 9.83
C THR A 23 0.52 8.64 9.78
N LEU A 24 1.07 9.01 10.95
CA LEU A 24 2.37 9.69 11.02
C LEU A 24 3.51 8.79 10.51
N ALA A 25 3.54 7.52 10.94
CA ALA A 25 4.54 6.56 10.49
C ALA A 25 4.49 6.34 8.97
N ALA A 26 3.29 6.23 8.39
CA ALA A 26 3.11 6.14 6.95
C ALA A 26 3.64 7.38 6.22
N LYS A 27 3.34 8.58 6.72
CA LYS A 27 3.87 9.84 6.15
C LYS A 27 5.39 9.92 6.24
N LEU A 28 5.98 9.53 7.38
CA LEU A 28 7.44 9.52 7.55
C LEU A 28 8.11 8.50 6.62
N THR A 29 7.51 7.32 6.44
CA THR A 29 8.01 6.31 5.50
C THR A 29 7.97 6.82 4.07
N THR A 30 6.86 7.45 3.66
CA THR A 30 6.72 8.07 2.34
C THR A 30 7.69 9.24 2.15
N SER A 31 8.02 10.00 3.21
CA SER A 31 8.95 11.13 3.13
C SER A 31 10.37 10.72 2.71
N VAL A 32 10.74 9.44 2.92
CA VAL A 32 12.03 8.89 2.44
C VAL A 32 12.13 9.02 0.91
N LEU A 33 11.04 8.82 0.19
CA LEU A 33 11.01 9.01 -1.26
C LEU A 33 11.27 10.48 -1.63
N TYR A 34 10.74 11.41 -0.83
CA TYR A 34 10.94 12.85 -1.06
C TYR A 34 12.34 13.36 -0.67
N SER A 35 13.09 12.62 0.13
CA SER A 35 14.45 13.00 0.51
C SER A 35 15.47 12.84 -0.64
N ASN A 36 15.14 12.07 -1.68
CA ASN A 36 16.00 11.93 -2.85
C ASN A 36 15.71 13.03 -3.89
N PRO A 37 16.63 14.02 -4.10
CA PRO A 37 16.40 15.13 -5.03
C PRO A 37 16.51 14.72 -6.51
N PHE A 38 17.13 13.59 -6.82
CA PHE A 38 17.34 13.11 -8.20
C PHE A 38 16.14 12.36 -8.76
N VAL A 39 15.18 11.99 -7.91
CA VAL A 39 13.92 11.36 -8.33
C VAL A 39 12.81 12.40 -8.32
N ARG A 40 12.22 12.69 -9.48
CA ARG A 40 11.03 13.55 -9.58
C ARG A 40 9.79 12.75 -9.18
N LYS A 41 8.89 13.34 -8.44
CA LYS A 41 7.66 12.72 -7.94
C LYS A 41 6.45 13.48 -8.44
N ARG A 42 5.48 12.74 -8.98
CA ARG A 42 4.23 13.29 -9.46
C ARG A 42 3.04 12.47 -8.93
N VAL A 43 2.04 13.18 -8.44
CA VAL A 43 0.78 12.58 -7.97
C VAL A 43 -0.34 13.11 -8.82
N GLU A 44 -1.17 12.24 -9.36
CA GLU A 44 -2.32 12.57 -10.19
C GLU A 44 -3.58 11.91 -9.62
N ASN A 45 -4.64 12.68 -9.52
CA ASN A 45 -5.97 12.21 -9.12
C ASN A 45 -7.03 12.89 -9.99
N PRO A 46 -7.07 12.56 -11.30
CA PRO A 46 -7.95 13.21 -12.25
C PRO A 46 -9.45 13.02 -11.94
N SER A 47 -9.81 11.91 -11.28
CA SER A 47 -11.19 11.60 -10.89
C SER A 47 -11.56 12.18 -9.51
N ALA A 48 -10.71 13.01 -8.90
CA ALA A 48 -10.91 13.63 -7.59
C ALA A 48 -11.37 12.64 -6.50
N ILE A 49 -10.77 11.44 -6.48
CA ILE A 49 -11.10 10.37 -5.53
C ILE A 49 -10.84 10.84 -4.10
N ASP A 50 -11.83 10.66 -3.24
CA ASP A 50 -11.75 10.99 -1.82
C ASP A 50 -11.12 9.86 -1.02
N PHE A 51 -9.82 9.94 -0.76
CA PHE A 51 -9.06 8.97 0.03
C PHE A 51 -9.36 9.00 1.55
N THR A 52 -10.28 9.83 2.02
CA THR A 52 -10.78 9.74 3.39
C THR A 52 -11.79 8.60 3.56
N LYS A 53 -12.39 8.14 2.46
CA LYS A 53 -13.31 7.01 2.40
C LYS A 53 -12.53 5.73 2.08
N PRO A 54 -12.62 4.70 2.93
CA PRO A 54 -11.92 3.44 2.70
C PRO A 54 -12.38 2.73 1.43
N SER A 55 -11.41 2.21 0.68
CA SER A 55 -11.62 1.44 -0.54
C SER A 55 -10.64 0.25 -0.60
N VAL A 56 -10.83 -0.65 -1.53
CA VAL A 56 -9.80 -1.59 -1.94
C VAL A 56 -9.02 -0.97 -3.09
N MET A 57 -7.76 -0.68 -2.84
CA MET A 57 -6.86 -0.09 -3.84
C MET A 57 -6.10 -1.21 -4.54
N ILE A 58 -6.04 -1.18 -5.86
CA ILE A 58 -5.25 -2.10 -6.67
C ILE A 58 -4.29 -1.30 -7.57
N ALA A 59 -3.08 -1.81 -7.75
CA ALA A 59 -2.07 -1.20 -8.61
C ALA A 59 -1.19 -2.27 -9.28
N ASN A 60 -0.52 -1.89 -10.38
CA ASN A 60 0.60 -2.65 -10.93
C ASN A 60 1.79 -2.66 -9.94
N HIS A 61 2.62 -3.72 -10.01
CA HIS A 61 3.70 -3.95 -9.05
C HIS A 61 5.04 -4.24 -9.72
N ASN A 62 5.94 -3.28 -9.74
CA ASN A 62 7.22 -3.37 -10.46
C ASN A 62 8.45 -3.14 -9.56
N SER A 63 8.29 -2.41 -8.44
CA SER A 63 9.40 -1.96 -7.60
C SER A 63 9.10 -2.08 -6.09
N TRP A 64 10.12 -2.04 -5.27
CA TRP A 64 9.99 -1.82 -3.83
C TRP A 64 9.41 -0.43 -3.51
N LEU A 65 9.64 0.53 -4.38
CA LEU A 65 9.17 1.90 -4.22
C LEU A 65 7.67 2.05 -4.41
N ASP A 66 6.96 1.02 -4.93
CA ASP A 66 5.52 1.09 -5.18
C ASP A 66 4.73 1.37 -3.90
N THR A 67 5.12 0.76 -2.77
CA THR A 67 4.48 1.01 -1.47
C THR A 67 4.65 2.45 -1.00
N LEU A 68 5.82 3.03 -1.25
CA LEU A 68 6.10 4.44 -0.94
C LEU A 68 5.33 5.38 -1.89
N ALA A 69 5.23 5.01 -3.17
CA ALA A 69 4.49 5.75 -4.18
C ALA A 69 2.99 5.80 -3.85
N ILE A 70 2.38 4.68 -3.45
CA ILE A 70 1.00 4.66 -2.94
C ILE A 70 0.83 5.59 -1.74
N GLY A 71 1.81 5.64 -0.84
CA GLY A 71 1.81 6.54 0.31
C GLY A 71 1.78 8.02 -0.05
N MET A 72 2.15 8.40 -1.29
CA MET A 72 2.01 9.77 -1.79
C MET A 72 0.53 10.14 -2.06
N LEU A 73 -0.33 9.17 -2.40
CA LEU A 73 -1.76 9.40 -2.55
C LEU A 73 -2.46 9.55 -1.20
N THR A 74 -2.17 8.62 -0.29
CA THR A 74 -2.79 8.61 1.04
C THR A 74 -1.94 7.87 2.06
N PRO A 75 -1.78 8.40 3.29
CA PRO A 75 -1.13 7.69 4.37
C PRO A 75 -2.05 6.66 5.05
N ARG A 76 -3.34 6.62 4.69
CA ARG A 76 -4.35 5.73 5.29
C ARG A 76 -4.51 4.45 4.49
N VAL A 77 -3.43 3.68 4.42
CA VAL A 77 -3.35 2.45 3.64
C VAL A 77 -2.78 1.33 4.50
N SER A 78 -3.38 0.15 4.40
CA SER A 78 -2.87 -1.11 4.93
C SER A 78 -2.56 -2.05 3.77
N TYR A 79 -1.37 -2.66 3.78
CA TYR A 79 -0.88 -3.47 2.67
C TYR A 79 -1.02 -4.95 2.95
N MET A 80 -1.34 -5.72 1.91
CA MET A 80 -1.05 -7.14 1.90
C MET A 80 0.43 -7.33 1.52
N VAL A 81 1.21 -7.98 2.37
CA VAL A 81 2.67 -8.11 2.23
C VAL A 81 3.10 -9.56 2.15
N ASN A 82 4.28 -9.81 1.55
CA ASN A 82 4.89 -11.13 1.56
C ASN A 82 5.37 -11.50 2.97
N ASP A 83 5.38 -12.79 3.27
CA ASP A 83 5.76 -13.35 4.60
C ASP A 83 7.14 -12.95 5.04
N TRP A 84 8.11 -12.93 4.14
CA TRP A 84 9.46 -12.54 4.49
C TRP A 84 9.53 -11.08 5.01
N VAL A 85 8.66 -10.18 4.51
CA VAL A 85 8.51 -8.81 5.03
C VAL A 85 7.86 -8.84 6.41
N TYR A 86 6.77 -9.61 6.53
CA TYR A 86 5.96 -9.71 7.75
C TYR A 86 6.76 -10.28 8.93
N HIS A 87 7.62 -11.27 8.67
CA HIS A 87 8.48 -11.93 9.66
C HIS A 87 9.91 -11.35 9.72
N SER A 88 10.20 -10.32 8.93
CA SER A 88 11.52 -9.69 8.91
C SER A 88 11.91 -9.11 10.27
N VAL A 89 13.16 -9.34 10.68
CA VAL A 89 13.73 -8.71 11.88
C VAL A 89 13.75 -7.18 11.76
N VAL A 90 13.91 -6.67 10.53
CA VAL A 90 13.99 -5.23 10.25
C VAL A 90 12.62 -4.60 10.14
N PHE A 91 11.71 -5.19 9.35
CA PHE A 91 10.42 -4.59 9.00
C PHE A 91 9.22 -5.20 9.75
N GLY A 92 9.33 -6.44 10.24
CA GLY A 92 8.20 -7.21 10.74
C GLY A 92 7.42 -6.50 11.86
N ARG A 93 8.12 -5.92 12.84
CA ARG A 93 7.45 -5.17 13.91
C ARG A 93 6.70 -3.94 13.43
N TYR A 94 7.24 -3.27 12.40
CA TYR A 94 6.59 -2.11 11.80
C TYR A 94 5.32 -2.53 11.05
N VAL A 95 5.40 -3.51 10.16
CA VAL A 95 4.26 -3.94 9.35
C VAL A 95 3.13 -4.54 10.21
N GLN A 96 3.47 -5.28 11.28
CA GLN A 96 2.50 -5.78 12.26
C GLN A 96 1.82 -4.65 13.04
N ALA A 97 2.59 -3.64 13.48
CA ALA A 97 2.03 -2.46 14.15
C ALA A 97 1.13 -1.60 13.25
N MET A 98 1.34 -1.69 11.93
CA MET A 98 0.52 -1.02 10.91
C MET A 98 -0.71 -1.85 10.50
N ASP A 99 -0.94 -3.01 11.12
CA ASP A 99 -1.98 -3.97 10.75
C ASP A 99 -1.92 -4.37 9.27
N PHE A 100 -0.70 -4.57 8.74
CA PHE A 100 -0.51 -5.16 7.42
C PHE A 100 -0.78 -6.66 7.50
N TYR A 101 -1.15 -7.26 6.38
CA TYR A 101 -1.58 -8.65 6.35
C TYR A 101 -0.61 -9.53 5.53
N PRO A 102 -0.18 -10.71 6.05
CA PRO A 102 0.68 -11.64 5.32
C PRO A 102 -0.11 -12.39 4.24
N ALA A 103 0.38 -12.33 3.00
CA ALA A 103 -0.32 -12.89 1.83
C ALA A 103 -0.47 -14.42 1.86
N SER A 104 0.46 -15.13 2.52
CA SER A 104 0.44 -16.61 2.62
C SER A 104 -0.73 -17.17 3.42
N GLU A 105 -1.30 -16.39 4.32
CA GLU A 105 -2.42 -16.83 5.14
C GLU A 105 -3.74 -16.89 4.35
N GLY A 106 -3.74 -16.37 3.13
CA GLY A 106 -4.93 -16.35 2.26
C GLY A 106 -5.93 -15.26 2.63
N ILE A 107 -6.77 -14.88 1.68
CA ILE A 107 -7.73 -13.77 1.85
C ILE A 107 -8.74 -14.04 2.97
N GLU A 108 -9.22 -15.28 3.11
CA GLU A 108 -10.25 -15.64 4.08
C GLU A 108 -9.85 -15.35 5.53
N LYS A 109 -8.62 -15.68 5.91
CA LYS A 109 -8.10 -15.38 7.24
C LYS A 109 -7.83 -13.89 7.47
N GLY A 110 -7.62 -13.14 6.39
CA GLY A 110 -7.39 -11.69 6.44
C GLY A 110 -8.64 -10.85 6.67
N MET A 111 -9.83 -11.43 6.55
CA MET A 111 -11.08 -10.67 6.59
C MET A 111 -11.24 -9.83 7.86
N ASP A 112 -10.88 -10.36 9.04
CA ASP A 112 -10.98 -9.61 10.31
C ASP A 112 -10.04 -8.40 10.32
N ILE A 113 -8.85 -8.53 9.73
CA ILE A 113 -7.87 -7.44 9.63
C ILE A 113 -8.36 -6.38 8.65
N PHE A 114 -8.95 -6.78 7.51
CA PHE A 114 -9.55 -5.86 6.57
C PHE A 114 -10.74 -5.12 7.19
N ALA A 115 -11.66 -5.85 7.88
CA ALA A 115 -12.79 -5.25 8.60
C ALA A 115 -12.30 -4.17 9.59
N LYS A 116 -11.32 -4.52 10.43
CA LYS A 116 -10.71 -3.60 11.39
C LYS A 116 -10.11 -2.36 10.71
N ASN A 117 -9.39 -2.55 9.61
CA ASN A 117 -8.76 -1.44 8.87
C ASN A 117 -9.82 -0.52 8.26
N PHE A 118 -10.84 -1.06 7.60
CA PHE A 118 -11.94 -0.28 7.04
C PHE A 118 -12.71 0.51 8.11
N ALA A 119 -13.01 -0.12 9.25
CA ALA A 119 -13.68 0.55 10.38
C ALA A 119 -12.84 1.71 10.93
N ASN A 120 -11.52 1.65 10.83
CA ASN A 120 -10.60 2.70 11.25
C ASN A 120 -10.27 3.73 10.15
N GLY A 121 -10.93 3.67 8.99
CA GLY A 121 -10.73 4.62 7.89
C GLY A 121 -9.47 4.36 7.06
N TYR A 122 -8.95 3.12 7.05
CA TYR A 122 -7.84 2.69 6.20
C TYR A 122 -8.34 1.91 4.99
N SER A 123 -7.79 2.20 3.83
CA SER A 123 -7.98 1.40 2.62
C SER A 123 -7.08 0.16 2.64
N ALA A 124 -7.54 -0.93 2.02
CA ALA A 124 -6.72 -2.10 1.77
C ALA A 124 -5.98 -1.94 0.44
N MET A 125 -4.65 -2.05 0.44
CA MET A 125 -3.85 -2.03 -0.78
C MET A 125 -3.38 -3.45 -1.11
N ILE A 126 -3.76 -3.93 -2.28
CA ILE A 126 -3.44 -5.26 -2.77
C ILE A 126 -2.85 -5.13 -4.18
N PHE A 127 -1.66 -5.65 -4.39
CA PHE A 127 -1.08 -5.80 -5.72
C PHE A 127 -1.61 -7.11 -6.33
N PRO A 128 -2.57 -7.05 -7.27
CA PRO A 128 -3.29 -8.25 -7.71
C PRO A 128 -2.43 -9.20 -8.54
N GLU A 129 -1.25 -8.77 -8.99
CA GLU A 129 -0.26 -9.63 -9.66
C GLU A 129 0.42 -10.62 -8.71
N GLY A 130 0.35 -10.39 -7.38
CA GLY A 130 0.93 -11.24 -6.34
C GLY A 130 2.46 -11.23 -6.26
N LYS A 131 3.14 -10.71 -7.26
CA LYS A 131 4.60 -10.55 -7.31
C LYS A 131 4.98 -9.34 -8.17
N ARG A 132 6.18 -8.80 -7.93
CA ARG A 132 6.72 -7.72 -8.78
C ARG A 132 7.03 -8.24 -10.17
N SER A 133 6.59 -7.50 -11.19
CA SER A 133 6.96 -7.75 -12.59
C SER A 133 8.45 -7.46 -12.82
N GLU A 134 9.04 -8.14 -13.80
CA GLU A 134 10.41 -7.86 -14.29
C GLU A 134 10.38 -6.92 -15.51
N SER A 135 9.20 -6.70 -16.03
CA SER A 135 8.93 -5.82 -17.19
C SER A 135 7.82 -4.85 -16.85
N ASN A 136 7.63 -3.81 -17.64
CA ASN A 136 6.49 -2.88 -17.50
C ASN A 136 5.16 -3.48 -17.99
N ILE A 137 5.07 -4.80 -18.10
CA ILE A 137 3.86 -5.53 -18.51
C ILE A 137 3.07 -5.89 -17.28
N ILE A 138 1.80 -5.53 -17.26
CA ILE A 138 0.85 -5.93 -16.21
C ILE A 138 0.51 -7.41 -16.44
N HIS A 139 0.76 -8.23 -15.41
CA HIS A 139 0.44 -9.65 -15.44
C HIS A 139 -1.02 -9.92 -15.05
N ARG A 140 -1.42 -11.20 -15.18
CA ARG A 140 -2.75 -11.65 -14.78
C ARG A 140 -3.01 -11.33 -13.31
N PHE A 141 -4.20 -10.79 -13.05
CA PHE A 141 -4.67 -10.49 -11.71
C PHE A 141 -5.26 -11.71 -11.00
N HIS A 142 -4.88 -11.89 -9.74
CA HIS A 142 -5.53 -12.82 -8.83
C HIS A 142 -6.82 -12.22 -8.28
N LYS A 143 -7.79 -13.07 -7.99
CA LYS A 143 -9.14 -12.66 -7.57
C LYS A 143 -9.20 -12.03 -6.16
N GLY A 144 -8.16 -12.17 -5.34
CA GLY A 144 -8.18 -11.78 -3.93
C GLY A 144 -8.65 -10.37 -3.63
N ALA A 145 -8.16 -9.36 -4.38
CA ALA A 145 -8.56 -7.97 -4.18
C ALA A 145 -10.06 -7.76 -4.46
N PHE A 146 -10.56 -8.40 -5.50
CA PHE A 146 -11.97 -8.30 -5.92
C PHE A 146 -12.89 -8.96 -4.88
N LEU A 147 -12.51 -10.13 -4.35
CA LEU A 147 -13.26 -10.80 -3.28
C LEU A 147 -13.34 -9.95 -2.00
N VAL A 148 -12.27 -9.26 -1.63
CA VAL A 148 -12.28 -8.33 -0.48
C VAL A 148 -13.23 -7.16 -0.76
N ALA A 149 -13.19 -6.58 -1.95
CA ALA A 149 -14.04 -5.45 -2.32
C ALA A 149 -15.52 -5.84 -2.31
N GLU A 150 -15.85 -6.99 -2.90
CA GLU A 150 -17.20 -7.56 -2.92
C GLU A 150 -17.71 -7.85 -1.50
N HIS A 151 -16.94 -8.60 -0.70
CA HIS A 151 -17.31 -9.01 0.66
C HIS A 151 -17.63 -7.81 1.58
N PHE A 152 -16.82 -6.76 1.51
CA PHE A 152 -17.00 -5.56 2.35
C PHE A 152 -17.82 -4.47 1.68
N HIS A 153 -18.34 -4.72 0.49
CA HIS A 153 -19.09 -3.73 -0.30
C HIS A 153 -18.33 -2.40 -0.38
N LYS A 154 -17.03 -2.51 -0.73
CA LYS A 154 -16.13 -1.37 -0.85
C LYS A 154 -15.80 -1.11 -2.31
N PRO A 155 -15.69 0.17 -2.73
CA PRO A 155 -15.28 0.48 -4.09
C PRO A 155 -13.85 0.00 -4.37
N LEU A 156 -13.59 -0.36 -5.63
CA LEU A 156 -12.24 -0.59 -6.15
C LEU A 156 -11.64 0.73 -6.61
N THR A 157 -10.48 1.08 -6.08
CA THR A 157 -9.70 2.23 -6.55
C THR A 157 -8.56 1.75 -7.41
N LEU A 158 -8.59 2.12 -8.68
CA LEU A 158 -7.57 1.77 -9.66
C LEU A 158 -6.42 2.78 -9.57
N VAL A 159 -5.22 2.27 -9.33
CA VAL A 159 -4.01 3.08 -9.26
C VAL A 159 -3.01 2.57 -10.29
N TYR A 160 -2.37 3.49 -10.99
CA TYR A 160 -1.29 3.20 -11.92
C TYR A 160 0.00 3.85 -11.45
N ILE A 161 1.09 3.07 -11.42
CA ILE A 161 2.41 3.53 -11.01
C ILE A 161 3.34 3.41 -12.21
N HIS A 162 4.02 4.51 -12.54
CA HIS A 162 4.93 4.58 -13.68
C HIS A 162 6.30 5.12 -13.26
N GLY A 163 7.35 4.60 -13.87
CA GLY A 163 8.73 5.00 -13.66
C GLY A 163 9.45 4.32 -12.49
N ASN A 164 8.72 3.63 -11.61
CA ASN A 164 9.32 2.97 -10.44
C ASN A 164 10.34 1.89 -10.81
N SER A 165 10.09 1.11 -11.87
CA SER A 165 11.00 0.08 -12.36
C SER A 165 12.29 0.63 -12.95
N GLU A 166 12.26 1.86 -13.45
CA GLU A 166 13.43 2.55 -14.00
C GLU A 166 14.27 3.17 -12.88
N VAL A 167 13.59 3.74 -11.87
CA VAL A 167 14.23 4.34 -10.70
C VAL A 167 14.82 3.27 -9.78
N GLN A 168 14.13 2.15 -9.60
CA GLN A 168 14.60 1.03 -8.77
C GLN A 168 14.12 -0.30 -9.40
N PRO A 169 14.95 -0.89 -10.29
CA PRO A 169 14.65 -2.16 -10.93
C PRO A 169 14.51 -3.32 -9.94
N LYS A 170 13.73 -4.32 -10.33
CA LYS A 170 13.61 -5.56 -9.56
C LYS A 170 14.96 -6.26 -9.46
N GLY A 171 15.38 -6.61 -8.23
CA GLY A 171 16.67 -7.26 -7.98
C GLY A 171 17.82 -6.30 -7.73
N ASP A 172 17.64 -5.02 -7.99
CA ASP A 172 18.62 -3.97 -7.66
C ASP A 172 18.22 -3.23 -6.37
N PHE A 173 19.21 -2.83 -5.58
CA PHE A 173 19.03 -2.00 -4.39
C PHE A 173 19.40 -0.52 -4.65
N ALA A 174 20.00 -0.23 -5.80
CA ALA A 174 20.34 1.13 -6.18
C ALA A 174 19.08 1.92 -6.58
N ILE A 175 19.11 3.22 -6.33
CA ILE A 175 18.10 4.17 -6.77
C ILE A 175 18.74 5.06 -7.82
N TYR A 176 18.19 5.01 -9.03
CA TYR A 176 18.67 5.78 -10.17
C TYR A 176 17.87 7.07 -10.34
N ASP A 177 18.44 8.01 -11.08
CA ASP A 177 17.76 9.23 -11.48
C ASP A 177 16.53 8.90 -12.34
N GLY A 178 15.46 9.65 -12.13
CA GLY A 178 14.25 9.40 -12.92
C GLY A 178 13.02 10.14 -12.41
N SER A 179 11.87 9.63 -12.79
CA SER A 179 10.61 10.17 -12.30
C SER A 179 9.63 9.05 -11.93
N ILE A 180 8.93 9.24 -10.83
CA ILE A 180 7.88 8.36 -10.35
C ILE A 180 6.57 9.11 -10.46
N THR A 181 5.62 8.56 -11.19
CA THR A 181 4.25 9.07 -11.24
C THR A 181 3.33 8.03 -10.62
N VAL A 182 2.50 8.45 -9.68
CA VAL A 182 1.40 7.65 -9.14
C VAL A 182 0.08 8.33 -9.49
N MET A 183 -0.80 7.59 -10.13
CA MET A 183 -2.07 8.12 -10.61
C MET A 183 -3.23 7.28 -10.09
N ALA A 184 -4.17 7.90 -9.40
CA ALA A 184 -5.47 7.30 -9.09
C ALA A 184 -6.41 7.56 -10.27
N THR A 185 -6.62 6.55 -11.10
CA THR A 185 -7.29 6.72 -12.40
C THR A 185 -8.80 6.69 -12.30
N GLU A 186 -9.35 5.76 -11.53
CA GLU A 186 -10.79 5.53 -11.42
C GLU A 186 -11.14 4.88 -10.08
N GLN A 187 -12.39 5.08 -9.66
CA GLN A 187 -12.99 4.31 -8.58
C GLN A 187 -14.29 3.67 -9.07
N ILE A 188 -14.34 2.34 -9.02
CA ILE A 188 -15.49 1.53 -9.43
C ILE A 188 -16.31 1.23 -8.17
N ALA A 189 -17.57 1.70 -8.17
CA ALA A 189 -18.48 1.47 -7.06
C ALA A 189 -18.96 0.00 -7.03
N PRO A 190 -19.32 -0.55 -5.85
CA PRO A 190 -19.77 -1.95 -5.73
C PRO A 190 -21.04 -2.31 -6.52
N ASP A 191 -21.84 -1.31 -6.85
CA ASP A 191 -23.06 -1.43 -7.66
C ASP A 191 -22.84 -1.11 -9.16
N ASP A 192 -21.60 -0.83 -9.56
CA ASP A 192 -21.24 -0.64 -10.96
C ASP A 192 -21.33 -1.99 -11.70
N PRO A 193 -21.99 -2.07 -12.87
CA PRO A 193 -22.10 -3.32 -13.62
C PRO A 193 -20.76 -3.91 -14.11
N ARG A 194 -19.68 -3.16 -14.00
CA ARG A 194 -18.31 -3.61 -14.32
C ARG A 194 -17.60 -4.24 -13.12
N PHE A 195 -18.21 -4.18 -11.94
CA PHE A 195 -17.61 -4.66 -10.68
C PHE A 195 -17.49 -6.17 -10.62
#